data_6e80d7d385b0f0f38de023e64a2121c5
#
_entry.id   6e80d7d385b0f0f38de023e64a2121c5
#
_cell.length_a   1.000
_cell.length_b   1.000
_cell.length_c   1.000
_cell.angle_alpha   90.00
_cell.angle_beta   90.00
_cell.angle_gamma   90.00
#
_symmetry.space_group_name_H-M   'P 1'
#
loop_
_entity.id
_entity.type
_entity.pdbx_description
1 polymer ?
#
loop_
_entity_poly.entity_id
_entity_poly.type
_entity_poly.pdbx_seq_one_letter_code
_entity_poly.pdbx_strand_id
1 'polypeptide(L)'
;MPKQLTEDQVRELANKTLGFNDSDDVIAGVGQLTTFNELGKTLKISEWKGVKDKPDGWYLPKITSHPALVLETKNSKISIEKYIDELFKNCHIILKKYPNVIGIIYNGFDLKVFKNDSNGNMVEINTSTKLENKDYYLKIFSSSPVDKNEIYKHTRKINNLLHTEFGIKNLYHRMIFTACALVAKRYDAWIKEGMSYSLLHNSILNTLNKSLEKDIQQNAKLSTLTEVYSEIKMNSTENQEAINQFISAIDKISDSINSDNWRGEDVMGIFFNEFNRYKKKSESGQVFTPEHITSLMYRLIDVNKDSVVLDGACGSGGFLTKAMSNMLQEAGGPNSRDAESIKKSQLYGIEFDREIFALACANMLIH
;
A
#
# COMPACT_ATOMS: atom_id res chain seq x y z
N MET A 1 -41.50 -14.84 17.24
CA MET A 1 -40.96 -15.00 15.88
C MET A 1 -40.29 -13.70 15.50
N PRO A 2 -39.07 -13.69 14.94
CA PRO A 2 -38.44 -12.45 14.51
C PRO A 2 -39.32 -11.76 13.45
N LYS A 3 -39.38 -10.44 13.50
CA LYS A 3 -40.22 -9.61 12.62
C LYS A 3 -39.75 -9.82 11.17
N GLN A 4 -40.68 -10.23 10.30
CA GLN A 4 -40.39 -10.40 8.87
C GLN A 4 -40.12 -9.02 8.24
N LEU A 5 -39.02 -8.90 7.51
CA LEU A 5 -38.59 -7.67 6.84
C LEU A 5 -38.84 -7.81 5.33
N THR A 6 -39.39 -6.78 4.72
CA THR A 6 -39.40 -6.63 3.26
C THR A 6 -38.00 -6.30 2.74
N GLU A 7 -37.80 -6.46 1.44
CA GLU A 7 -36.48 -6.14 0.83
C GLU A 7 -36.06 -4.67 1.04
N ASP A 8 -37.04 -3.73 0.94
CA ASP A 8 -36.75 -2.31 1.21
C ASP A 8 -36.36 -2.06 2.66
N GLN A 9 -37.00 -2.75 3.62
CA GLN A 9 -36.66 -2.66 5.03
C GLN A 9 -35.24 -3.24 5.31
N VAL A 10 -34.89 -4.34 4.62
CA VAL A 10 -33.54 -4.91 4.71
C VAL A 10 -32.53 -3.94 4.11
N ARG A 11 -32.82 -3.32 2.98
CA ARG A 11 -31.95 -2.33 2.33
C ARG A 11 -31.71 -1.10 3.21
N GLU A 12 -32.76 -0.55 3.82
CA GLU A 12 -32.65 0.55 4.77
C GLU A 12 -31.83 0.18 6.01
N LEU A 13 -32.08 -1.02 6.57
CA LEU A 13 -31.30 -1.52 7.70
C LEU A 13 -29.82 -1.68 7.33
N ALA A 14 -29.52 -2.24 6.17
CA ALA A 14 -28.16 -2.41 5.69
C ALA A 14 -27.48 -1.07 5.45
N ASN A 15 -28.16 -0.09 4.84
CA ASN A 15 -27.62 1.26 4.64
C ASN A 15 -27.24 1.93 5.96
N LYS A 16 -28.12 1.86 6.94
CA LYS A 16 -27.87 2.41 8.28
C LYS A 16 -26.68 1.74 8.97
N THR A 17 -26.57 0.42 8.86
CA THR A 17 -25.50 -0.36 9.51
C THR A 17 -24.16 -0.15 8.81
N LEU A 18 -24.13 -0.22 7.48
CA LEU A 18 -22.92 0.00 6.66
C LEU A 18 -22.46 1.45 6.71
N GLY A 19 -23.38 2.40 6.91
CA GLY A 19 -23.06 3.84 6.90
C GLY A 19 -22.66 4.33 5.50
N PHE A 20 -23.42 3.93 4.46
CA PHE A 20 -23.20 4.40 3.10
C PHE A 20 -23.67 5.85 2.97
N ASN A 21 -22.73 6.77 3.07
CA ASN A 21 -22.98 8.20 2.92
C ASN A 21 -22.15 8.72 1.76
N ASP A 22 -22.78 9.51 0.90
CA ASP A 22 -22.12 10.25 -0.18
C ASP A 22 -21.22 11.35 0.40
N SER A 23 -20.05 11.55 -0.18
CA SER A 23 -19.06 12.54 0.25
C SER A 23 -18.25 13.07 -0.93
N ASP A 24 -17.38 14.05 -0.67
CA ASP A 24 -16.52 14.63 -1.72
C ASP A 24 -15.60 13.57 -2.38
N ASP A 25 -15.21 12.54 -1.65
CA ASP A 25 -14.27 11.51 -2.13
C ASP A 25 -14.92 10.18 -2.50
N VAL A 26 -16.22 10.01 -2.20
CA VAL A 26 -16.94 8.75 -2.35
C VAL A 26 -18.35 8.99 -2.87
N ILE A 27 -18.81 8.14 -3.79
CA ILE A 27 -20.23 8.02 -4.14
C ILE A 27 -20.75 6.76 -3.47
N ALA A 28 -21.68 6.93 -2.53
CA ALA A 28 -22.22 5.84 -1.75
C ALA A 28 -23.72 6.00 -1.49
N GLY A 29 -24.43 4.90 -1.49
CA GLY A 29 -25.85 4.90 -1.24
C GLY A 29 -26.52 3.55 -1.47
N VAL A 30 -27.82 3.54 -1.35
CA VAL A 30 -28.70 2.40 -1.66
C VAL A 30 -29.85 2.84 -2.56
N GLY A 31 -30.35 1.94 -3.41
CA GLY A 31 -31.50 2.25 -4.25
C GLY A 31 -31.80 1.18 -5.30
N GLN A 32 -33.07 1.11 -5.72
CA GLN A 32 -33.53 0.15 -6.73
C GLN A 32 -33.47 0.68 -8.17
N LEU A 33 -33.27 1.99 -8.35
CA LEU A 33 -33.39 2.61 -9.66
C LEU A 33 -32.05 2.99 -10.26
N THR A 34 -31.02 3.14 -9.44
CA THR A 34 -29.68 3.61 -9.89
C THR A 34 -28.94 2.52 -10.64
N THR A 35 -28.62 2.77 -11.90
CA THR A 35 -27.88 1.85 -12.76
C THR A 35 -26.38 2.11 -12.72
N PHE A 36 -25.55 1.11 -13.08
CA PHE A 36 -24.11 1.35 -13.29
C PHE A 36 -23.84 2.41 -14.36
N ASN A 37 -24.69 2.54 -15.37
CA ASN A 37 -24.57 3.63 -16.35
C ASN A 37 -24.70 5.03 -15.71
N GLU A 38 -25.57 5.20 -14.73
CA GLU A 38 -25.71 6.48 -14.00
C GLU A 38 -24.54 6.72 -13.07
N LEU A 39 -24.14 5.72 -12.29
CA LEU A 39 -22.96 5.77 -11.45
C LEU A 39 -21.70 6.08 -12.28
N GLY A 40 -21.56 5.44 -13.45
CA GLY A 40 -20.47 5.66 -14.38
C GLY A 40 -20.43 7.08 -14.95
N LYS A 41 -21.57 7.72 -15.19
CA LYS A 41 -21.62 9.13 -15.60
C LYS A 41 -21.08 10.05 -14.51
N THR A 42 -21.47 9.81 -13.26
CA THR A 42 -21.04 10.61 -12.10
C THR A 42 -19.55 10.46 -11.82
N LEU A 43 -19.02 9.22 -11.90
CA LEU A 43 -17.62 8.91 -11.68
C LEU A 43 -16.73 9.07 -12.93
N LYS A 44 -17.33 9.40 -14.09
CA LYS A 44 -16.64 9.47 -15.39
C LYS A 44 -15.99 8.14 -15.81
N ILE A 45 -16.67 7.02 -15.51
CA ILE A 45 -16.22 5.66 -15.86
C ILE A 45 -16.86 5.25 -17.18
N SER A 46 -16.08 5.22 -18.25
CA SER A 46 -16.54 4.89 -19.61
C SER A 46 -16.94 3.41 -19.77
N GLU A 47 -16.32 2.53 -19.00
CA GLU A 47 -16.52 1.07 -19.02
C GLU A 47 -17.94 0.66 -18.58
N TRP A 48 -18.64 1.53 -17.88
CA TRP A 48 -20.03 1.30 -17.42
C TRP A 48 -21.10 1.93 -18.34
N LYS A 49 -20.70 2.54 -19.45
CA LYS A 49 -21.62 3.15 -20.39
C LYS A 49 -22.61 2.10 -20.94
N GLY A 50 -23.90 2.36 -20.78
CA GLY A 50 -24.98 1.48 -21.26
C GLY A 50 -25.27 0.26 -20.38
N VAL A 51 -24.56 0.07 -19.27
CA VAL A 51 -24.81 -1.03 -18.32
C VAL A 51 -26.06 -0.72 -17.52
N LYS A 52 -27.11 -1.56 -17.69
CA LYS A 52 -28.43 -1.38 -17.08
C LYS A 52 -28.59 -2.12 -15.74
N ASP A 53 -27.61 -2.93 -15.36
CA ASP A 53 -27.60 -3.62 -14.07
C ASP A 53 -27.62 -2.60 -12.92
N LYS A 54 -28.24 -2.98 -11.81
CA LYS A 54 -28.52 -2.10 -10.66
C LYS A 54 -28.08 -2.80 -9.40
N PRO A 55 -27.07 -2.29 -8.68
CA PRO A 55 -26.79 -2.78 -7.34
C PRO A 55 -27.82 -2.22 -6.35
N ASP A 56 -28.16 -2.98 -5.32
CA ASP A 56 -29.03 -2.50 -4.24
C ASP A 56 -28.34 -1.45 -3.35
N GLY A 57 -27.00 -1.53 -3.25
CA GLY A 57 -26.20 -0.54 -2.59
C GLY A 57 -24.77 -0.54 -3.12
N TRP A 58 -24.12 0.61 -2.98
CA TRP A 58 -22.76 0.84 -3.49
C TRP A 58 -21.97 1.78 -2.59
N TYR A 59 -20.67 1.52 -2.54
CA TYR A 59 -19.67 2.39 -1.98
C TYR A 59 -18.49 2.45 -2.98
N LEU A 60 -18.35 3.58 -3.67
CA LEU A 60 -17.47 3.74 -4.84
C LEU A 60 -16.55 4.95 -4.61
N PRO A 61 -15.32 4.74 -4.12
CA PRO A 61 -14.34 5.81 -3.97
C PRO A 61 -13.98 6.44 -5.32
N LYS A 62 -13.77 7.77 -5.38
CA LYS A 62 -13.27 8.45 -6.58
C LYS A 62 -11.86 8.01 -6.94
N ILE A 63 -11.06 7.63 -5.94
CA ILE A 63 -9.75 7.00 -6.11
C ILE A 63 -9.97 5.50 -6.32
N THR A 64 -9.81 5.04 -7.55
CA THR A 64 -10.16 3.66 -7.95
C THR A 64 -9.22 2.58 -7.38
N SER A 65 -8.07 2.92 -6.81
CA SER A 65 -7.22 1.99 -6.07
C SER A 65 -7.79 1.62 -4.70
N HIS A 66 -8.70 2.41 -4.14
CA HIS A 66 -9.39 2.09 -2.89
C HIS A 66 -10.46 1.02 -3.12
N PRO A 67 -10.73 0.14 -2.13
CA PRO A 67 -11.72 -0.91 -2.26
C PRO A 67 -13.13 -0.36 -2.46
N ALA A 68 -13.87 -0.94 -3.40
CA ALA A 68 -15.30 -0.69 -3.61
C ALA A 68 -16.15 -1.75 -2.91
N LEU A 69 -17.37 -1.38 -2.47
CA LEU A 69 -18.35 -2.34 -1.95
C LEU A 69 -19.61 -2.34 -2.79
N VAL A 70 -20.17 -3.55 -2.95
CA VAL A 70 -21.46 -3.82 -3.56
C VAL A 70 -22.34 -4.51 -2.56
N LEU A 71 -23.56 -4.04 -2.41
CA LEU A 71 -24.57 -4.65 -1.58
C LEU A 71 -25.69 -5.21 -2.46
N GLU A 72 -26.10 -6.44 -2.17
CA GLU A 72 -27.30 -7.08 -2.69
C GLU A 72 -28.19 -7.45 -1.50
N THR A 73 -29.47 -7.10 -1.56
CA THR A 73 -30.44 -7.37 -0.47
C THR A 73 -31.58 -8.24 -0.95
N LYS A 74 -32.06 -9.08 -0.06
CA LYS A 74 -33.25 -9.91 -0.31
C LYS A 74 -34.20 -9.85 0.89
N ASN A 75 -35.48 -10.10 0.69
CA ASN A 75 -36.37 -10.12 1.84
C ASN A 75 -36.05 -11.29 2.77
N SER A 76 -36.43 -11.17 4.03
CA SER A 76 -36.04 -12.09 5.10
C SER A 76 -36.53 -13.52 4.98
N LYS A 77 -37.46 -13.82 4.02
CA LYS A 77 -37.93 -15.17 3.75
C LYS A 77 -37.16 -15.91 2.68
N ILE A 78 -36.29 -15.21 1.97
CA ILE A 78 -35.59 -15.73 0.81
C ILE A 78 -34.19 -16.17 1.23
N SER A 79 -33.80 -17.38 0.83
CA SER A 79 -32.40 -17.83 0.96
C SER A 79 -31.51 -17.03 0.05
N ILE A 80 -30.48 -16.43 0.60
CA ILE A 80 -29.51 -15.62 -0.13
C ILE A 80 -28.66 -16.43 -1.12
N GLU A 81 -28.51 -17.73 -0.91
CA GLU A 81 -27.71 -18.64 -1.75
C GLU A 81 -28.09 -18.58 -3.24
N LYS A 82 -29.37 -18.41 -3.53
CA LYS A 82 -29.89 -18.39 -4.90
C LYS A 82 -29.56 -17.13 -5.69
N TYR A 83 -29.05 -16.11 -5.02
CA TYR A 83 -28.81 -14.78 -5.58
C TYR A 83 -27.32 -14.36 -5.55
N ILE A 84 -26.42 -15.30 -5.20
CA ILE A 84 -24.97 -15.06 -5.20
C ILE A 84 -24.49 -14.70 -6.61
N ASP A 85 -25.02 -15.32 -7.65
CA ASP A 85 -24.65 -15.04 -9.04
C ASP A 85 -25.04 -13.60 -9.46
N GLU A 86 -26.14 -13.07 -8.94
CA GLU A 86 -26.55 -11.68 -9.16
C GLU A 86 -25.56 -10.71 -8.52
N LEU A 87 -25.17 -10.97 -7.26
CA LEU A 87 -24.10 -10.21 -6.60
C LEU A 87 -22.78 -10.28 -7.38
N PHE A 88 -22.35 -11.47 -7.82
CA PHE A 88 -21.11 -11.66 -8.56
C PHE A 88 -21.12 -10.89 -9.89
N LYS A 89 -22.24 -10.87 -10.59
CA LYS A 89 -22.42 -10.07 -11.81
C LYS A 89 -22.15 -8.59 -11.52
N ASN A 90 -22.72 -8.04 -10.47
CA ASN A 90 -22.51 -6.67 -10.05
C ASN A 90 -21.06 -6.40 -9.63
N CYS A 91 -20.42 -7.33 -8.89
CA CYS A 91 -19.01 -7.25 -8.54
C CYS A 91 -18.10 -7.23 -9.78
N HIS A 92 -18.34 -8.10 -10.78
CA HIS A 92 -17.55 -8.14 -12.01
C HIS A 92 -17.70 -6.88 -12.87
N ILE A 93 -18.84 -6.19 -12.81
CA ILE A 93 -18.98 -4.88 -13.46
C ILE A 93 -18.05 -3.86 -12.80
N ILE A 94 -17.96 -3.86 -11.48
CA ILE A 94 -17.10 -2.93 -10.72
C ILE A 94 -15.62 -3.30 -10.91
N LEU A 95 -15.26 -4.58 -10.96
CA LEU A 95 -13.88 -5.05 -11.18
C LEU A 95 -13.27 -4.56 -12.51
N LYS A 96 -14.07 -4.13 -13.48
CA LYS A 96 -13.55 -3.49 -14.69
C LYS A 96 -12.82 -2.17 -14.40
N LYS A 97 -13.04 -1.57 -13.23
CA LYS A 97 -12.45 -0.29 -12.85
C LYS A 97 -11.74 -0.31 -11.50
N TYR A 98 -12.26 -1.06 -10.54
CA TYR A 98 -11.70 -1.16 -9.19
C TYR A 98 -10.97 -2.49 -9.04
N PRO A 99 -9.68 -2.50 -8.68
CA PRO A 99 -8.94 -3.76 -8.50
C PRO A 99 -9.38 -4.56 -7.27
N ASN A 100 -10.02 -3.88 -6.29
CA ASN A 100 -10.45 -4.45 -5.02
C ASN A 100 -11.94 -4.24 -4.82
N VAL A 101 -12.71 -5.34 -4.79
CA VAL A 101 -14.17 -5.31 -4.66
C VAL A 101 -14.63 -6.26 -3.55
N ILE A 102 -15.50 -5.77 -2.68
CA ILE A 102 -16.22 -6.56 -1.68
C ILE A 102 -17.67 -6.64 -2.10
N GLY A 103 -18.18 -7.86 -2.21
CA GLY A 103 -19.60 -8.16 -2.41
C GLY A 103 -20.24 -8.60 -1.10
N ILE A 104 -21.37 -8.00 -0.74
CA ILE A 104 -22.16 -8.33 0.45
C ILE A 104 -23.55 -8.70 0.00
N ILE A 105 -24.05 -9.88 0.41
CA ILE A 105 -25.44 -10.26 0.26
C ILE A 105 -26.08 -10.46 1.64
N TYR A 106 -27.25 -9.86 1.83
CA TYR A 106 -27.91 -9.78 3.14
C TYR A 106 -29.44 -9.83 3.02
N ASN A 107 -30.10 -10.61 3.90
CA ASN A 107 -31.58 -10.69 3.96
C ASN A 107 -32.18 -10.24 5.30
N GLY A 108 -31.36 -9.62 6.17
CA GLY A 108 -31.77 -9.24 7.52
C GLY A 108 -31.42 -10.26 8.59
N PHE A 109 -31.09 -11.50 8.22
CA PHE A 109 -30.65 -12.58 9.12
C PHE A 109 -29.39 -13.26 8.63
N ASP A 110 -29.42 -13.70 7.37
CA ASP A 110 -28.29 -14.38 6.75
C ASP A 110 -27.40 -13.33 6.05
N LEU A 111 -26.10 -13.53 6.18
CA LEU A 111 -25.06 -12.67 5.63
C LEU A 111 -23.99 -13.53 4.97
N LYS A 112 -23.62 -13.18 3.74
CA LYS A 112 -22.40 -13.67 3.12
C LYS A 112 -21.60 -12.52 2.55
N VAL A 113 -20.29 -12.63 2.66
CA VAL A 113 -19.33 -11.62 2.20
C VAL A 113 -18.30 -12.28 1.31
N PHE A 114 -18.03 -11.65 0.19
CA PHE A 114 -17.08 -12.12 -0.80
C PHE A 114 -16.05 -11.03 -1.11
N LYS A 115 -14.83 -11.42 -1.45
CA LYS A 115 -13.85 -10.53 -2.02
C LYS A 115 -13.27 -11.12 -3.30
N ASN A 116 -12.77 -10.28 -4.19
CA ASN A 116 -12.03 -10.81 -5.33
C ASN A 116 -10.62 -11.27 -4.93
N ASP A 117 -10.17 -12.34 -5.59
CA ASP A 117 -8.78 -12.78 -5.57
C ASP A 117 -7.94 -12.03 -6.63
N SER A 118 -6.66 -12.34 -6.74
CA SER A 118 -5.74 -11.76 -7.73
C SER A 118 -6.12 -12.05 -9.20
N ASN A 119 -6.97 -13.03 -9.44
CA ASN A 119 -7.46 -13.41 -10.76
C ASN A 119 -8.82 -12.78 -11.08
N GLY A 120 -9.40 -12.02 -10.14
CA GLY A 120 -10.72 -11.41 -10.27
C GLY A 120 -11.89 -12.32 -9.94
N ASN A 121 -11.66 -13.52 -9.39
CA ASN A 121 -12.73 -14.42 -8.96
C ASN A 121 -13.24 -14.00 -7.58
N MET A 122 -14.56 -14.03 -7.38
CA MET A 122 -15.17 -13.74 -6.08
C MET A 122 -15.07 -14.96 -5.16
N VAL A 123 -14.43 -14.80 -4.01
CA VAL A 123 -14.19 -15.85 -3.01
C VAL A 123 -14.91 -15.48 -1.71
N GLU A 124 -15.69 -16.41 -1.14
CA GLU A 124 -16.34 -16.23 0.16
C GLU A 124 -15.30 -16.08 1.27
N ILE A 125 -15.53 -15.15 2.16
CA ILE A 125 -14.64 -14.87 3.29
C ILE A 125 -15.39 -15.01 4.62
N ASN A 126 -14.72 -15.58 5.61
CA ASN A 126 -15.24 -15.66 6.97
C ASN A 126 -15.18 -14.28 7.62
N THR A 127 -16.35 -13.74 7.92
CA THR A 127 -16.50 -12.45 8.61
C THR A 127 -17.38 -12.62 9.86
N SER A 128 -17.72 -11.50 10.51
CA SER A 128 -18.78 -11.49 11.54
C SER A 128 -20.06 -12.13 11.01
N THR A 129 -20.79 -12.82 11.87
CA THR A 129 -22.13 -13.37 11.55
C THR A 129 -23.20 -12.30 11.47
N LYS A 130 -22.87 -11.06 11.83
CA LYS A 130 -23.75 -9.89 11.75
C LYS A 130 -23.17 -8.90 10.74
N LEU A 131 -24.09 -8.15 10.11
CA LEU A 131 -23.68 -7.05 9.25
C LEU A 131 -22.98 -5.98 10.09
N GLU A 132 -21.76 -5.65 9.73
CA GLU A 132 -20.91 -4.63 10.35
C GLU A 132 -20.93 -3.33 9.55
N ASN A 133 -20.24 -2.29 10.01
CA ASN A 133 -20.08 -1.05 9.26
C ASN A 133 -19.12 -1.22 8.07
N LYS A 134 -19.15 -0.29 7.10
CA LYS A 134 -18.31 -0.35 5.90
C LYS A 134 -16.81 -0.43 6.24
N ASP A 135 -16.35 0.25 7.31
CA ASP A 135 -14.94 0.30 7.66
C ASP A 135 -14.40 -1.06 8.10
N TYR A 136 -15.26 -1.90 8.71
CA TYR A 136 -14.93 -3.29 9.00
C TYR A 136 -14.60 -4.07 7.72
N TYR A 137 -15.44 -3.92 6.68
CA TYR A 137 -15.22 -4.63 5.41
C TYR A 137 -14.07 -4.04 4.58
N LEU A 138 -13.93 -2.74 4.55
CA LEU A 138 -12.80 -2.09 3.86
C LEU A 138 -11.44 -2.57 4.42
N LYS A 139 -11.36 -2.79 5.74
CA LYS A 139 -10.17 -3.38 6.39
C LYS A 139 -9.85 -4.81 5.93
N ILE A 140 -10.77 -5.53 5.29
CA ILE A 140 -10.52 -6.88 4.78
C ILE A 140 -9.45 -6.88 3.68
N PHE A 141 -9.45 -5.88 2.81
CA PHE A 141 -8.35 -5.68 1.87
C PHE A 141 -7.11 -5.13 2.56
N SER A 142 -7.28 -4.33 3.61
CA SER A 142 -6.18 -3.88 4.47
C SER A 142 -5.55 -5.03 5.26
N SER A 143 -6.26 -6.12 5.50
CA SER A 143 -5.74 -7.30 6.22
C SER A 143 -5.20 -8.42 5.32
N SER A 144 -5.30 -8.30 3.99
CA SER A 144 -4.64 -9.24 3.07
C SER A 144 -3.12 -9.01 3.17
N PRO A 145 -2.32 -10.05 3.47
CA PRO A 145 -0.89 -9.88 3.51
C PRO A 145 -0.40 -9.38 2.15
N VAL A 146 0.47 -8.38 2.16
CA VAL A 146 1.17 -7.93 0.95
C VAL A 146 1.82 -9.15 0.31
N ASP A 147 1.61 -9.35 -0.99
CA ASP A 147 2.30 -10.45 -1.69
C ASP A 147 3.79 -10.11 -1.81
N LYS A 148 4.56 -10.57 -0.82
CA LYS A 148 6.01 -10.40 -0.80
C LYS A 148 6.68 -10.91 -2.08
N ASN A 149 6.10 -11.92 -2.75
CA ASN A 149 6.67 -12.46 -3.98
C ASN A 149 6.62 -11.45 -5.12
N GLU A 150 5.54 -10.65 -5.22
CA GLU A 150 5.46 -9.57 -6.21
C GLU A 150 6.51 -8.49 -5.91
N ILE A 151 6.71 -8.11 -4.64
CA ILE A 151 7.77 -7.16 -4.26
C ILE A 151 9.14 -7.73 -4.64
N TYR A 152 9.44 -8.98 -4.30
CA TYR A 152 10.70 -9.64 -4.69
C TYR A 152 10.90 -9.66 -6.21
N LYS A 153 9.85 -9.95 -6.97
CA LYS A 153 9.88 -9.97 -8.44
C LYS A 153 10.21 -8.59 -9.02
N HIS A 154 9.54 -7.54 -8.55
CA HIS A 154 9.79 -6.18 -8.98
C HIS A 154 11.17 -5.68 -8.54
N THR A 155 11.59 -5.98 -7.32
CA THR A 155 12.92 -5.68 -6.79
C THR A 155 14.03 -6.31 -7.64
N ARG A 156 13.85 -7.58 -8.03
CA ARG A 156 14.79 -8.27 -8.94
C ARG A 156 14.87 -7.59 -10.31
N LYS A 157 13.71 -7.21 -10.87
CA LYS A 157 13.65 -6.49 -12.14
C LYS A 157 14.39 -5.15 -12.05
N ILE A 158 14.15 -4.39 -10.98
CA ILE A 158 14.84 -3.11 -10.73
C ILE A 158 16.35 -3.31 -10.63
N ASN A 159 16.81 -4.30 -9.83
CA ASN A 159 18.23 -4.58 -9.69
C ASN A 159 18.91 -4.86 -11.04
N ASN A 160 18.28 -5.68 -11.89
CA ASN A 160 18.79 -5.96 -13.23
C ASN A 160 18.87 -4.70 -14.07
N LEU A 161 17.79 -3.93 -14.16
CA LEU A 161 17.74 -2.70 -14.95
C LEU A 161 18.81 -1.70 -14.51
N LEU A 162 18.93 -1.45 -13.20
CA LEU A 162 19.93 -0.53 -12.65
C LEU A 162 21.36 -1.00 -12.92
N HIS A 163 21.61 -2.31 -12.85
CA HIS A 163 22.96 -2.86 -13.08
C HIS A 163 23.34 -2.88 -14.55
N THR A 164 22.45 -3.33 -15.43
CA THR A 164 22.74 -3.55 -16.87
C THR A 164 22.53 -2.29 -17.69
N GLU A 165 21.35 -1.70 -17.58
CA GLU A 165 20.88 -0.63 -18.46
C GLU A 165 21.30 0.76 -17.96
N PHE A 166 21.09 1.03 -16.66
CA PHE A 166 21.48 2.29 -16.02
C PHE A 166 22.98 2.36 -15.74
N GLY A 167 23.69 1.23 -15.72
CA GLY A 167 25.14 1.14 -15.50
C GLY A 167 25.57 1.37 -14.06
N ILE A 168 24.67 1.34 -13.10
CA ILE A 168 24.98 1.53 -11.67
C ILE A 168 25.55 0.24 -11.11
N LYS A 169 26.89 0.12 -11.06
CA LYS A 169 27.59 -1.12 -10.66
C LYS A 169 27.68 -1.29 -9.14
N ASN A 170 27.78 -0.20 -8.37
CA ASN A 170 27.81 -0.25 -6.91
C ASN A 170 26.47 -0.73 -6.35
N LEU A 171 26.50 -1.73 -5.46
CA LEU A 171 25.33 -2.30 -4.81
C LEU A 171 24.53 -1.26 -4.01
N TYR A 172 25.23 -0.50 -3.17
CA TYR A 172 24.58 0.48 -2.30
C TYR A 172 23.97 1.63 -3.11
N HIS A 173 24.64 2.06 -4.19
CA HIS A 173 24.08 3.05 -5.11
C HIS A 173 22.78 2.57 -5.76
N ARG A 174 22.66 1.28 -6.16
CA ARG A 174 21.39 0.73 -6.67
C ARG A 174 20.31 0.75 -5.61
N MET A 175 20.63 0.35 -4.38
CA MET A 175 19.70 0.38 -3.26
C MET A 175 19.25 1.80 -2.94
N ILE A 176 20.18 2.75 -2.85
CA ILE A 176 19.90 4.17 -2.57
C ILE A 176 19.04 4.77 -3.69
N PHE A 177 19.38 4.50 -4.97
CA PHE A 177 18.61 4.97 -6.11
C PHE A 177 17.15 4.49 -6.03
N THR A 178 16.95 3.20 -5.75
CA THR A 178 15.63 2.59 -5.61
C THR A 178 14.86 3.17 -4.42
N ALA A 179 15.53 3.26 -3.27
CA ALA A 179 14.93 3.79 -2.04
C ALA A 179 14.53 5.26 -2.19
N CYS A 180 15.40 6.09 -2.78
CA CYS A 180 15.11 7.50 -3.06
C CYS A 180 13.96 7.67 -4.05
N ALA A 181 13.84 6.79 -5.05
CA ALA A 181 12.70 6.80 -5.96
C ALA A 181 11.38 6.50 -5.23
N LEU A 182 11.36 5.54 -4.30
CA LEU A 182 10.19 5.23 -3.47
C LEU A 182 9.84 6.36 -2.52
N VAL A 183 10.83 6.94 -1.84
CA VAL A 183 10.62 8.13 -0.98
C VAL A 183 10.06 9.28 -1.81
N ALA A 184 10.62 9.57 -2.98
CA ALA A 184 10.15 10.64 -3.85
C ALA A 184 8.71 10.41 -4.30
N LYS A 185 8.32 9.15 -4.62
CA LYS A 185 6.92 8.80 -4.96
C LYS A 185 5.97 9.07 -3.79
N ARG A 186 6.38 8.80 -2.55
CA ARG A 186 5.58 9.12 -1.37
C ARG A 186 5.32 10.62 -1.19
N TYR A 187 6.22 11.46 -1.70
CA TYR A 187 6.09 12.92 -1.72
C TYR A 187 5.61 13.46 -3.08
N ASP A 188 4.84 12.68 -3.82
CA ASP A 188 4.19 13.06 -5.08
C ASP A 188 5.17 13.55 -6.17
N ALA A 189 6.37 12.97 -6.22
CA ALA A 189 7.33 13.28 -7.28
C ALA A 189 6.73 13.06 -8.66
N TRP A 190 6.97 14.02 -9.54
CA TRP A 190 6.62 13.87 -10.94
C TRP A 190 7.60 12.90 -11.62
N ILE A 191 7.24 11.61 -11.61
CA ILE A 191 7.96 10.49 -12.22
C ILE A 191 6.99 9.81 -13.18
N LYS A 192 7.28 9.88 -14.49
CA LYS A 192 6.40 9.36 -15.55
C LYS A 192 7.21 8.67 -16.66
N GLU A 193 6.56 7.76 -17.36
CA GLU A 193 7.12 7.17 -18.57
C GLU A 193 7.52 8.25 -19.58
N GLY A 194 8.55 7.97 -20.37
CA GLY A 194 9.11 8.90 -21.34
C GLY A 194 10.17 9.86 -20.81
N MET A 195 10.54 9.79 -19.53
CA MET A 195 11.63 10.60 -18.97
C MET A 195 13.01 10.14 -19.46
N SER A 196 13.96 11.09 -19.57
CA SER A 196 15.38 10.78 -19.69
C SER A 196 15.97 10.36 -18.34
N TYR A 197 17.17 9.77 -18.32
CA TYR A 197 17.90 9.47 -17.08
C TYR A 197 18.12 10.72 -16.25
N SER A 198 18.54 11.81 -16.88
CA SER A 198 18.78 13.08 -16.20
C SER A 198 17.50 13.66 -15.60
N LEU A 199 16.39 13.60 -16.33
CA LEU A 199 15.11 14.11 -15.86
C LEU A 199 14.57 13.28 -14.68
N LEU A 200 14.68 11.96 -14.76
CA LEU A 200 14.30 11.04 -13.66
C LEU A 200 15.15 11.33 -12.41
N HIS A 201 16.47 11.38 -12.55
CA HIS A 201 17.38 11.64 -11.45
C HIS A 201 17.11 12.99 -10.78
N ASN A 202 16.95 14.05 -11.57
CA ASN A 202 16.69 15.40 -11.07
C ASN A 202 15.28 15.51 -10.45
N SER A 203 14.28 14.84 -10.99
CA SER A 203 12.93 14.83 -10.40
C SER A 203 12.94 14.22 -9.00
N ILE A 204 13.63 13.10 -8.82
CA ILE A 204 13.82 12.45 -7.52
C ILE A 204 14.56 13.39 -6.57
N LEU A 205 15.73 13.89 -6.97
CA LEU A 205 16.59 14.74 -6.14
C LEU A 205 15.89 16.02 -5.70
N ASN A 206 15.23 16.71 -6.63
CA ASN A 206 14.49 17.95 -6.33
C ASN A 206 13.34 17.70 -5.36
N THR A 207 12.62 16.58 -5.52
CA THR A 207 11.52 16.22 -4.60
C THR A 207 12.07 15.94 -3.21
N LEU A 208 13.17 15.18 -3.08
CA LEU A 208 13.79 14.90 -1.79
C LEU A 208 14.26 16.19 -1.11
N ASN A 209 14.99 17.07 -1.82
CA ASN A 209 15.47 18.34 -1.26
C ASN A 209 14.31 19.21 -0.77
N LYS A 210 13.24 19.34 -1.55
CA LYS A 210 12.07 20.14 -1.19
C LYS A 210 11.29 19.55 -0.02
N SER A 211 11.10 18.24 -0.03
CA SER A 211 10.27 17.56 0.98
C SER A 211 10.98 17.43 2.31
N LEU A 212 12.30 17.27 2.29
CA LEU A 212 13.11 17.11 3.50
C LEU A 212 13.68 18.42 4.05
N GLU A 213 13.43 19.56 3.41
CA GLU A 213 14.03 20.86 3.81
C GLU A 213 13.82 21.18 5.30
N LYS A 214 12.58 21.00 5.80
CA LYS A 214 12.27 21.26 7.20
C LYS A 214 12.89 20.25 8.15
N ASP A 215 12.94 18.97 7.75
CA ASP A 215 13.51 17.91 8.56
C ASP A 215 15.04 18.00 8.60
N ILE A 216 15.69 18.45 7.52
CA ILE A 216 17.13 18.75 7.46
C ILE A 216 17.49 19.91 8.40
N GLN A 217 16.64 20.93 8.52
CA GLN A 217 16.84 22.02 9.48
C GLN A 217 16.84 21.52 10.93
N GLN A 218 16.09 20.48 11.25
CA GLN A 218 16.03 19.86 12.57
C GLN A 218 17.14 18.81 12.78
N ASN A 219 17.50 18.08 11.73
CA ASN A 219 18.55 17.08 11.73
C ASN A 219 19.40 17.18 10.44
N ALA A 220 20.46 17.95 10.49
CA ALA A 220 21.33 18.19 9.35
C ALA A 220 21.92 16.91 8.71
N LYS A 221 21.98 15.80 9.46
CA LYS A 221 22.48 14.51 8.92
C LYS A 221 21.58 13.91 7.87
N LEU A 222 20.31 14.31 7.80
CA LEU A 222 19.41 13.87 6.73
C LEU A 222 19.86 14.35 5.33
N SER A 223 20.67 15.42 5.24
CA SER A 223 21.28 15.84 3.97
C SER A 223 22.15 14.75 3.34
N THR A 224 22.71 13.86 4.15
CA THR A 224 23.54 12.74 3.67
C THR A 224 22.81 11.88 2.66
N LEU A 225 21.49 11.69 2.79
CA LEU A 225 20.68 10.93 1.83
C LEU A 225 20.72 11.58 0.44
N THR A 226 20.46 12.88 0.36
CA THR A 226 20.45 13.62 -0.92
C THR A 226 21.85 13.81 -1.50
N GLU A 227 22.86 13.96 -0.66
CA GLU A 227 24.26 14.03 -1.06
C GLU A 227 24.71 12.72 -1.71
N VAL A 228 24.53 11.58 -1.03
CA VAL A 228 24.89 10.25 -1.56
C VAL A 228 24.11 9.95 -2.83
N TYR A 229 22.82 10.28 -2.87
CA TYR A 229 22.01 10.11 -4.07
C TYR A 229 22.56 10.92 -5.25
N SER A 230 22.98 12.18 -5.04
CA SER A 230 23.49 13.07 -6.08
C SER A 230 24.81 12.58 -6.71
N GLU A 231 25.58 11.78 -5.99
CA GLU A 231 26.84 11.19 -6.45
C GLU A 231 26.65 10.00 -7.40
N ILE A 232 25.43 9.44 -7.49
CA ILE A 232 25.14 8.26 -8.32
C ILE A 232 25.22 8.63 -9.80
N LYS A 233 26.13 7.97 -10.51
CA LYS A 233 26.34 8.15 -11.95
C LYS A 233 25.66 7.04 -12.73
N MET A 234 25.03 7.42 -13.84
CA MET A 234 24.38 6.52 -14.79
C MET A 234 25.12 6.52 -16.11
N ASN A 235 24.84 5.53 -16.98
CA ASN A 235 25.38 5.48 -18.33
C ASN A 235 25.01 6.73 -19.14
N SER A 236 25.87 7.11 -20.07
CA SER A 236 25.61 8.21 -21.02
C SER A 236 24.58 7.82 -22.10
N THR A 237 24.48 6.54 -22.41
CA THR A 237 23.51 6.01 -23.40
C THR A 237 22.24 5.62 -22.68
N GLU A 238 21.14 6.26 -23.05
CA GLU A 238 19.82 6.02 -22.45
C GLU A 238 19.09 4.87 -23.12
N ASN A 239 18.43 4.04 -22.32
CA ASN A 239 17.47 3.03 -22.76
C ASN A 239 16.08 3.41 -22.26
N GLN A 240 15.25 3.99 -23.12
CA GLN A 240 13.92 4.50 -22.78
C GLN A 240 12.99 3.40 -22.26
N GLU A 241 13.07 2.20 -22.82
CA GLU A 241 12.25 1.07 -22.36
C GLU A 241 12.66 0.64 -20.94
N ALA A 242 13.95 0.63 -20.64
CA ALA A 242 14.47 0.33 -19.30
C ALA A 242 13.99 1.35 -18.27
N ILE A 243 13.97 2.64 -18.63
CA ILE A 243 13.45 3.72 -17.76
C ILE A 243 11.97 3.48 -17.46
N ASN A 244 11.15 3.25 -18.49
CA ASN A 244 9.72 3.00 -18.32
C ASN A 244 9.45 1.75 -17.48
N GLN A 245 10.21 0.69 -17.68
CA GLN A 245 10.11 -0.53 -16.90
C GLN A 245 10.53 -0.34 -15.43
N PHE A 246 11.54 0.49 -15.18
CA PHE A 246 11.95 0.88 -13.83
C PHE A 246 10.83 1.64 -13.12
N ILE A 247 10.28 2.68 -13.78
CA ILE A 247 9.18 3.50 -13.24
C ILE A 247 7.97 2.62 -12.90
N SER A 248 7.53 1.76 -13.83
CA SER A 248 6.43 0.83 -13.59
C SER A 248 6.67 -0.11 -12.41
N ALA A 249 7.91 -0.59 -12.22
CA ALA A 249 8.24 -1.45 -11.09
C ALA A 249 8.27 -0.68 -9.76
N ILE A 250 8.76 0.56 -9.75
CA ILE A 250 8.72 1.46 -8.59
C ILE A 250 7.28 1.76 -8.19
N ASP A 251 6.38 2.05 -9.15
CA ASP A 251 4.98 2.32 -8.87
C ASP A 251 4.32 1.13 -8.17
N LYS A 252 4.52 -0.09 -8.65
CA LYS A 252 3.96 -1.30 -8.04
C LYS A 252 4.48 -1.57 -6.63
N ILE A 253 5.78 -1.34 -6.38
CA ILE A 253 6.34 -1.47 -5.02
C ILE A 253 5.78 -0.36 -4.13
N SER A 254 5.71 0.88 -4.61
CA SER A 254 5.16 2.02 -3.87
C SER A 254 3.71 1.76 -3.45
N ASP A 255 2.86 1.29 -4.37
CA ASP A 255 1.47 0.94 -4.09
C ASP A 255 1.36 -0.15 -3.01
N SER A 256 2.26 -1.14 -3.04
CA SER A 256 2.29 -2.21 -2.04
C SER A 256 2.69 -1.70 -0.65
N ILE A 257 3.71 -0.85 -0.58
CA ILE A 257 4.23 -0.28 0.68
C ILE A 257 3.25 0.73 1.29
N ASN A 258 2.59 1.53 0.46
CA ASN A 258 1.61 2.52 0.89
C ASN A 258 0.23 1.91 1.16
N SER A 259 0.05 0.62 0.93
CA SER A 259 -1.18 -0.07 1.30
C SER A 259 -1.30 -0.19 2.82
N ASP A 260 -2.53 -0.15 3.35
CA ASP A 260 -2.82 -0.39 4.77
C ASP A 260 -2.39 -1.78 5.26
N ASN A 261 -1.92 -2.62 4.36
CA ASN A 261 -1.45 -3.99 4.60
C ASN A 261 0.03 -4.08 4.93
N TRP A 262 0.78 -3.02 4.68
CA TRP A 262 2.19 -2.98 5.00
C TRP A 262 2.37 -2.96 6.53
N ARG A 263 3.01 -4.00 7.07
CA ARG A 263 3.22 -4.17 8.51
C ARG A 263 4.64 -3.82 8.95
N GLY A 264 5.27 -2.87 8.28
CA GLY A 264 6.63 -2.45 8.58
C GLY A 264 7.67 -3.54 8.31
N GLU A 265 7.46 -4.31 7.23
CA GLU A 265 8.50 -5.18 6.72
C GLU A 265 9.70 -4.34 6.27
N ASP A 266 10.90 -4.82 6.56
CA ASP A 266 12.15 -4.15 6.17
C ASP A 266 12.36 -4.18 4.65
N VAL A 267 11.94 -3.10 3.97
CA VAL A 267 12.11 -2.93 2.51
C VAL A 267 13.57 -3.00 2.12
N MET A 268 14.46 -2.40 2.93
CA MET A 268 15.89 -2.41 2.63
C MET A 268 16.49 -3.81 2.79
N GLY A 269 16.01 -4.60 3.73
CA GLY A 269 16.37 -6.02 3.85
C GLY A 269 15.96 -6.83 2.62
N ILE A 270 14.76 -6.59 2.08
CA ILE A 270 14.31 -7.22 0.84
C ILE A 270 15.21 -6.80 -0.33
N PHE A 271 15.52 -5.52 -0.48
CA PHE A 271 16.38 -5.02 -1.54
C PHE A 271 17.78 -5.59 -1.43
N PHE A 272 18.37 -5.62 -0.23
CA PHE A 272 19.69 -6.18 -0.01
C PHE A 272 19.76 -7.65 -0.42
N ASN A 273 18.79 -8.46 -0.01
CA ASN A 273 18.76 -9.86 -0.37
C ASN A 273 18.68 -10.09 -1.89
N GLU A 274 17.83 -9.33 -2.59
CA GLU A 274 17.71 -9.45 -4.04
C GLU A 274 18.88 -8.83 -4.80
N PHE A 275 19.41 -7.70 -4.36
CA PHE A 275 20.50 -7.00 -5.03
C PHE A 275 21.84 -7.69 -4.84
N ASN A 276 22.02 -8.42 -3.73
CA ASN A 276 23.24 -9.16 -3.41
C ASN A 276 23.44 -10.46 -4.22
N ARG A 277 22.43 -10.90 -4.95
CA ARG A 277 22.47 -12.14 -5.76
C ARG A 277 23.62 -12.20 -6.77
N TYR A 278 24.10 -11.04 -7.22
CA TYR A 278 25.20 -10.95 -8.20
C TYR A 278 26.60 -10.77 -7.58
N LYS A 279 26.69 -10.67 -6.25
CA LYS A 279 28.00 -10.58 -5.58
C LYS A 279 28.64 -11.95 -5.40
N LYS A 280 29.95 -12.02 -5.67
CA LYS A 280 30.78 -13.13 -5.23
C LYS A 280 30.84 -13.14 -3.70
N LYS A 281 30.77 -14.30 -3.07
CA LYS A 281 30.76 -14.48 -1.60
C LYS A 281 31.89 -13.79 -0.85
N SER A 282 32.98 -13.40 -1.54
CA SER A 282 34.16 -12.73 -0.99
C SER A 282 34.04 -11.20 -0.84
N GLU A 283 32.99 -10.58 -1.36
CA GLU A 283 32.91 -9.12 -1.44
C GLU A 283 31.91 -8.46 -0.46
N SER A 284 31.13 -9.25 0.30
CA SER A 284 30.16 -8.70 1.24
C SER A 284 30.54 -9.01 2.69
N GLY A 285 31.21 -8.07 3.35
CA GLY A 285 31.45 -8.11 4.79
C GLY A 285 30.22 -7.74 5.64
N GLN A 286 29.14 -7.23 5.04
CA GLN A 286 27.94 -6.80 5.74
C GLN A 286 26.76 -7.71 5.42
N VAL A 287 26.02 -8.08 6.47
CA VAL A 287 24.81 -8.89 6.40
C VAL A 287 23.72 -8.13 7.15
N PHE A 288 22.59 -7.89 6.52
CA PHE A 288 21.43 -7.32 7.21
C PHE A 288 20.73 -8.39 8.05
N THR A 289 20.26 -7.99 9.21
CA THR A 289 19.59 -8.90 10.15
C THR A 289 18.25 -9.35 9.55
N PRO A 290 18.01 -10.67 9.47
CA PRO A 290 16.74 -11.18 8.96
C PRO A 290 15.54 -10.72 9.77
N GLU A 291 14.40 -10.47 9.11
CA GLU A 291 13.16 -9.93 9.73
C GLU A 291 12.67 -10.76 10.92
N HIS A 292 12.81 -12.09 10.89
CA HIS A 292 12.38 -12.93 12.01
C HIS A 292 13.24 -12.72 13.27
N ILE A 293 14.51 -12.34 13.11
CA ILE A 293 15.40 -12.01 14.23
C ILE A 293 15.04 -10.63 14.78
N THR A 294 14.84 -9.62 13.93
CA THR A 294 14.41 -8.28 14.40
C THR A 294 13.08 -8.35 15.12
N SER A 295 12.14 -9.16 14.62
CA SER A 295 10.83 -9.39 15.28
C SER A 295 10.96 -10.10 16.62
N LEU A 296 11.88 -11.09 16.74
CA LEU A 296 12.14 -11.78 18.00
C LEU A 296 12.74 -10.83 19.02
N MET A 297 13.77 -10.08 18.66
CA MET A 297 14.44 -9.13 19.56
C MET A 297 13.51 -8.04 20.04
N TYR A 298 12.67 -7.49 19.12
CA TYR A 298 11.66 -6.51 19.48
C TYR A 298 10.75 -7.03 20.61
N ARG A 299 10.28 -8.28 20.52
CA ARG A 299 9.41 -8.89 21.54
C ARG A 299 10.14 -9.15 22.86
N LEU A 300 11.42 -9.48 22.81
CA LEU A 300 12.21 -9.78 24.01
C LEU A 300 12.50 -8.56 24.86
N ILE A 301 12.60 -7.37 24.23
CA ILE A 301 12.91 -6.11 24.96
C ILE A 301 11.65 -5.33 25.36
N ASP A 302 10.47 -5.87 25.09
CA ASP A 302 9.17 -5.34 25.54
C ASP A 302 8.92 -3.86 25.19
N VAL A 303 9.27 -3.49 23.94
CA VAL A 303 9.02 -2.14 23.41
C VAL A 303 7.53 -1.91 23.23
N ASN A 304 7.03 -0.75 23.68
CA ASN A 304 5.65 -0.31 23.52
C ASN A 304 5.58 1.11 22.95
N LYS A 305 4.38 1.62 22.68
CA LYS A 305 4.17 2.94 22.02
C LYS A 305 4.80 4.13 22.76
N ASP A 306 5.06 4.01 24.06
CA ASP A 306 5.64 5.07 24.90
C ASP A 306 7.15 4.92 25.07
N SER A 307 7.75 3.86 24.52
CA SER A 307 9.18 3.58 24.60
C SER A 307 10.00 4.55 23.75
N VAL A 308 11.23 4.84 24.21
CA VAL A 308 12.27 5.47 23.41
C VAL A 308 13.29 4.41 23.03
N VAL A 309 13.54 4.22 21.75
CA VAL A 309 14.39 3.16 21.21
C VAL A 309 15.65 3.75 20.62
N LEU A 310 16.82 3.25 21.07
CA LEU A 310 18.11 3.56 20.50
C LEU A 310 18.75 2.29 19.92
N ASP A 311 19.11 2.34 18.63
CA ASP A 311 19.94 1.34 17.98
C ASP A 311 21.32 1.94 17.72
N GLY A 312 22.31 1.49 18.47
CA GLY A 312 23.70 2.01 18.43
C GLY A 312 24.52 1.57 17.22
N ALA A 313 23.98 0.64 16.40
CA ALA A 313 24.61 0.14 15.17
C ALA A 313 23.52 -0.23 14.17
N CYS A 314 22.70 0.75 13.80
CA CYS A 314 21.39 0.51 13.18
C CYS A 314 21.45 -0.07 11.76
N GLY A 315 22.60 -0.06 11.10
CA GLY A 315 22.69 -0.55 9.73
C GLY A 315 21.71 0.19 8.82
N SER A 316 20.89 -0.56 8.07
CA SER A 316 19.80 -0.01 7.25
C SER A 316 18.55 0.40 8.02
N GLY A 317 18.53 0.33 9.34
CA GLY A 317 17.41 0.70 10.18
C GLY A 317 16.34 -0.38 10.35
N GLY A 318 16.64 -1.65 10.08
CA GLY A 318 15.66 -2.74 10.13
C GLY A 318 15.01 -2.95 11.51
N PHE A 319 15.76 -2.78 12.61
CA PHE A 319 15.18 -2.80 13.97
C PHE A 319 14.30 -1.59 14.24
N LEU A 320 14.73 -0.41 13.80
CA LEU A 320 14.00 0.84 14.00
C LEU A 320 12.68 0.87 13.22
N THR A 321 12.67 0.40 11.97
CA THR A 321 11.43 0.29 11.18
C THR A 321 10.45 -0.70 11.81
N LYS A 322 10.96 -1.83 12.33
CA LYS A 322 10.13 -2.79 13.04
C LYS A 322 9.54 -2.22 14.34
N ALA A 323 10.36 -1.52 15.13
CA ALA A 323 9.91 -0.83 16.33
C ALA A 323 8.84 0.21 15.98
N MET A 324 9.11 1.08 14.98
CA MET A 324 8.16 2.12 14.53
C MET A 324 6.81 1.54 14.12
N SER A 325 6.81 0.51 13.29
CA SER A 325 5.58 -0.13 12.82
C SER A 325 4.73 -0.67 13.97
N ASN A 326 5.35 -1.38 14.92
CA ASN A 326 4.62 -1.95 16.05
C ASN A 326 4.13 -0.87 17.03
N MET A 327 4.96 0.14 17.32
CA MET A 327 4.58 1.27 18.16
C MET A 327 3.40 2.06 17.55
N LEU A 328 3.43 2.31 16.24
CA LEU A 328 2.34 2.96 15.51
C LEU A 328 1.06 2.12 15.55
N GLN A 329 1.17 0.80 15.38
CA GLN A 329 0.02 -0.09 15.45
C GLN A 329 -0.62 -0.07 16.86
N GLU A 330 0.19 -0.11 17.91
CA GLU A 330 -0.28 -0.01 19.30
C GLU A 330 -0.92 1.36 19.59
N ALA A 331 -0.39 2.43 19.02
CA ALA A 331 -0.94 3.78 19.11
C ALA A 331 -2.26 3.99 18.36
N GLY A 332 -2.73 3.01 17.59
CA GLY A 332 -3.96 3.10 16.80
C GLY A 332 -3.74 3.47 15.32
N GLY A 333 -2.52 3.37 14.82
CA GLY A 333 -2.15 3.54 13.42
C GLY A 333 -1.32 4.79 13.12
N PRO A 334 -0.88 4.94 11.85
CA PRO A 334 0.04 6.01 11.45
C PRO A 334 -0.56 7.42 11.51
N ASN A 335 -1.87 7.53 11.63
CA ASN A 335 -2.61 8.79 11.77
C ASN A 335 -3.10 9.06 13.20
N SER A 336 -2.64 8.26 14.18
CA SER A 336 -2.97 8.44 15.59
C SER A 336 -2.33 9.71 16.16
N ARG A 337 -2.87 10.21 17.29
CA ARG A 337 -2.31 11.38 17.98
C ARG A 337 -0.85 11.21 18.38
N ASP A 338 -0.45 9.96 18.73
CA ASP A 338 0.88 9.64 19.21
C ASP A 338 1.88 9.39 18.06
N ALA A 339 1.38 9.21 16.82
CA ALA A 339 2.20 8.84 15.66
C ALA A 339 3.31 9.85 15.36
N GLU A 340 3.04 11.14 15.50
CA GLU A 340 4.04 12.19 15.27
C GLU A 340 5.17 12.13 16.30
N SER A 341 4.84 11.89 17.58
CA SER A 341 5.83 11.71 18.63
C SER A 341 6.72 10.49 18.39
N ILE A 342 6.10 9.36 18.02
CA ILE A 342 6.84 8.12 17.70
C ILE A 342 7.84 8.36 16.60
N LYS A 343 7.40 8.97 15.49
CA LYS A 343 8.26 9.21 14.32
C LYS A 343 9.37 10.23 14.56
N LYS A 344 9.11 11.29 15.33
CA LYS A 344 10.03 12.42 15.47
C LYS A 344 10.98 12.35 16.68
N SER A 345 10.59 11.65 17.74
CA SER A 345 11.29 11.78 19.03
C SER A 345 11.47 10.50 19.84
N GLN A 346 11.08 9.33 19.30
CA GLN A 346 11.18 8.08 20.04
C GLN A 346 12.12 7.06 19.41
N LEU A 347 12.63 7.31 18.21
CA LEU A 347 13.47 6.36 17.46
C LEU A 347 14.80 7.00 17.09
N TYR A 348 15.89 6.42 17.57
CA TYR A 348 17.24 6.92 17.36
C TYR A 348 18.12 5.82 16.79
N GLY A 349 18.89 6.14 15.74
CA GLY A 349 19.84 5.24 15.10
C GLY A 349 21.22 5.86 14.99
N ILE A 350 22.25 5.05 15.18
CA ILE A 350 23.65 5.41 14.94
C ILE A 350 24.21 4.45 13.90
N GLU A 351 24.80 4.99 12.83
CA GLU A 351 25.50 4.23 11.80
C GLU A 351 26.77 4.98 11.40
N PHE A 352 27.86 4.24 11.27
CA PHE A 352 29.16 4.80 10.94
C PHE A 352 29.36 4.97 9.43
N ASP A 353 28.90 4.00 8.64
CA ASP A 353 29.05 4.02 7.19
C ASP A 353 28.06 4.98 6.55
N ARG A 354 28.58 5.92 5.72
CA ARG A 354 27.81 6.99 5.10
C ARG A 354 26.71 6.46 4.16
N GLU A 355 27.03 5.46 3.34
CA GLU A 355 26.06 4.89 2.38
C GLU A 355 24.97 4.11 3.10
N ILE A 356 25.35 3.36 4.15
CA ILE A 356 24.39 2.59 4.95
C ILE A 356 23.51 3.51 5.80
N PHE A 357 24.08 4.60 6.33
CA PHE A 357 23.30 5.64 7.01
C PHE A 357 22.26 6.27 6.06
N ALA A 358 22.65 6.56 4.80
CA ALA A 358 21.70 7.06 3.80
C ALA A 358 20.58 6.03 3.54
N LEU A 359 20.89 4.72 3.50
CA LEU A 359 19.89 3.68 3.39
C LEU A 359 18.96 3.64 4.61
N ALA A 360 19.47 3.79 5.83
CA ALA A 360 18.66 3.87 7.04
C ALA A 360 17.69 5.05 6.99
N CYS A 361 18.16 6.23 6.59
CA CYS A 361 17.32 7.41 6.40
C CYS A 361 16.20 7.14 5.39
N ALA A 362 16.52 6.58 4.23
CA ALA A 362 15.52 6.25 3.22
C ALA A 362 14.52 5.20 3.72
N ASN A 363 14.98 4.15 4.43
CA ASN A 363 14.13 3.12 5.00
C ASN A 363 13.11 3.71 6.01
N MET A 364 13.58 4.58 6.91
CA MET A 364 12.71 5.26 7.86
C MET A 364 11.71 6.20 7.18
N LEU A 365 12.07 6.86 6.08
CA LEU A 365 11.21 7.77 5.32
C LEU A 365 10.16 7.02 4.46
N ILE A 366 10.44 5.79 4.05
CA ILE A 366 9.48 4.94 3.32
C ILE A 366 8.33 4.51 4.25
N HIS A 367 8.58 4.34 5.53
CA HIS A 367 7.61 3.90 6.54
C HIS A 367 7.01 5.07 7.33
#